data_87ac73385160999b86deba230089837b
#
_entry.id   87ac73385160999b86deba230089837b
#
_cell.length_a   1.000
_cell.length_b   1.000
_cell.length_c   1.000
_cell.angle_alpha   90.00
_cell.angle_beta   90.00
_cell.angle_gamma   90.00
#
_symmetry.space_group_name_H-M   'P 1'
#
loop_
_entity.id
_entity.type
_entity.pdbx_description
1 polymer ?
#
loop_
_entity_poly.entity_id
_entity_poly.type
_entity_poly.pdbx_seq_one_letter_code
_entity_poly.pdbx_strand_id
1 'polypeptide(L)'
;MLPTPSSPRVNDVFFQPLAGRVAASSHTRPCPEFTDAQWLHLGLQRVLAAAPSGRAFLQEQGPRFADPPKRSNYFVALASERRCALARDLNRALLADTVLPDRLAHMPELAHYECFALDAHWHRAAAHDPRHEGVKMAVGHCYSLDLRGHQLRHLTVGEGLHEHDVTMLKRLKPAGLRQGVPKGRRVLLVYDRAAIDFAFWKRCRHECAVYFLSRVKAGLVYDWVDNRPVDEQDPRNRGVTQDRSILTRDGHRMRIICYTEPLQGQAYEFLTNEPDLPPGVLAELYRRRWEVEKVFDEVKNKLGQRQAWGTSLVAKAAQGQLVALTHNLLLIYEHRLEQDHAVSNAAEDRRRAKRVAELQRISAQAGRATSTLLSSARRASQRSVKFIRWLRHALQENLTEAAAVPRLTTLYASL
;
A
#
# COMPACT_ATOMS: atom_id res chain seq x y z
N MET A 1 38.43 30.60 -4.50
CA MET A 1 37.55 29.61 -3.86
C MET A 1 36.35 29.45 -4.76
N LEU A 2 36.16 28.28 -5.39
CA LEU A 2 34.89 27.96 -6.09
C LEU A 2 33.80 27.89 -5.01
N PRO A 3 32.59 28.46 -5.23
CA PRO A 3 31.51 28.36 -4.26
C PRO A 3 31.20 26.90 -4.07
N THR A 4 31.18 26.42 -2.86
CA THR A 4 30.71 25.08 -2.47
C THR A 4 29.30 24.95 -3.04
N PRO A 5 28.96 23.90 -3.82
CA PRO A 5 27.63 23.75 -4.38
C PRO A 5 26.63 23.76 -3.22
N SER A 6 25.65 24.66 -3.28
CA SER A 6 24.62 24.76 -2.26
C SER A 6 23.88 23.40 -2.19
N SER A 7 23.79 22.82 -1.01
CA SER A 7 23.07 21.58 -0.80
C SER A 7 21.62 21.72 -1.35
N PRO A 8 21.11 20.72 -2.06
CA PRO A 8 19.78 20.78 -2.65
C PRO A 8 18.68 20.89 -1.57
N ARG A 9 17.55 21.47 -1.91
CA ARG A 9 16.41 21.56 -1.00
C ARG A 9 15.68 20.21 -0.93
N VAL A 10 15.21 19.86 0.24
CA VAL A 10 14.42 18.63 0.45
C VAL A 10 13.23 18.56 -0.51
N ASN A 11 12.58 19.69 -0.79
CA ASN A 11 11.48 19.77 -1.76
C ASN A 11 11.90 19.30 -3.15
N ASP A 12 13.04 19.81 -3.64
CA ASP A 12 13.49 19.52 -5.00
C ASP A 12 13.90 18.04 -5.13
N VAL A 13 14.57 17.52 -4.11
CA VAL A 13 15.00 16.13 -4.06
C VAL A 13 13.83 15.16 -3.92
N PHE A 14 12.87 15.47 -3.05
CA PHE A 14 11.71 14.61 -2.82
C PHE A 14 10.84 14.46 -4.08
N PHE A 15 10.66 15.55 -4.85
CA PHE A 15 9.87 15.53 -6.09
C PHE A 15 10.70 15.20 -7.34
N GLN A 16 12.02 15.15 -7.25
CA GLN A 16 12.94 14.88 -8.35
C GLN A 16 12.58 13.61 -9.16
N PRO A 17 12.13 12.48 -8.54
CA PRO A 17 11.73 11.30 -9.31
C PRO A 17 10.60 11.54 -10.31
N LEU A 18 9.82 12.60 -10.15
CA LEU A 18 8.74 12.99 -11.07
C LEU A 18 9.19 14.05 -12.09
N ALA A 19 10.36 14.68 -11.87
CA ALA A 19 10.88 15.69 -12.78
C ALA A 19 11.09 15.09 -14.19
N GLY A 20 10.66 15.82 -15.21
CA GLY A 20 10.71 15.34 -16.60
C GLY A 20 9.62 14.33 -16.98
N ARG A 21 9.16 13.48 -16.08
CA ARG A 21 8.12 12.47 -16.36
C ARG A 21 6.76 13.10 -16.66
N VAL A 22 6.43 14.21 -15.99
CA VAL A 22 5.19 14.97 -16.26
C VAL A 22 5.20 15.48 -17.69
N ALA A 23 6.28 16.10 -18.11
CA ALA A 23 6.42 16.64 -19.49
C ALA A 23 6.41 15.53 -20.54
N ALA A 24 6.99 14.37 -20.24
CA ALA A 24 7.06 13.22 -21.14
C ALA A 24 5.74 12.44 -21.25
N SER A 25 4.77 12.67 -20.36
CA SER A 25 3.51 11.92 -20.34
C SER A 25 2.61 12.34 -21.52
N SER A 26 2.00 11.34 -22.19
CA SER A 26 1.00 11.55 -23.23
C SER A 26 -0.28 12.25 -22.74
N HIS A 27 -0.49 12.27 -21.44
CA HIS A 27 -1.64 12.93 -20.80
C HIS A 27 -1.40 14.41 -20.50
N THR A 28 -0.16 14.91 -20.58
CA THR A 28 0.14 16.32 -20.34
C THR A 28 -0.42 17.20 -21.45
N ARG A 29 -0.98 18.35 -21.06
CA ARG A 29 -1.54 19.36 -21.95
C ARG A 29 -1.09 20.75 -21.51
N PRO A 30 -0.97 21.70 -22.44
CA PRO A 30 -0.75 23.08 -22.10
C PRO A 30 -1.99 23.64 -21.38
N CYS A 31 -1.81 24.03 -20.13
CA CYS A 31 -2.83 24.59 -19.25
C CYS A 31 -2.20 25.79 -18.53
N PRO A 32 -2.15 26.99 -19.14
CA PRO A 32 -1.35 28.11 -18.64
C PRO A 32 -1.77 28.60 -17.26
N GLU A 33 -3.07 28.61 -16.96
CA GLU A 33 -3.59 29.07 -15.65
C GLU A 33 -3.34 28.09 -14.51
N PHE A 34 -3.22 26.80 -14.79
CA PHE A 34 -2.99 25.74 -13.79
C PHE A 34 -2.37 24.52 -14.47
N THR A 35 -1.05 24.49 -14.52
CA THR A 35 -0.30 23.45 -15.22
C THR A 35 -0.48 22.08 -14.57
N ASP A 36 -0.21 21.02 -15.34
CA ASP A 36 -0.29 19.64 -14.82
C ASP A 36 0.78 19.38 -13.76
N ALA A 37 1.95 20.00 -13.88
CA ALA A 37 3.00 19.95 -12.86
C ALA A 37 2.57 20.61 -11.54
N GLN A 38 1.95 21.79 -11.62
CA GLN A 38 1.40 22.48 -10.43
C GLN A 38 0.28 21.67 -9.80
N TRP A 39 -0.64 21.10 -10.59
CA TRP A 39 -1.72 20.26 -10.09
C TRP A 39 -1.18 19.04 -9.35
N LEU A 40 -0.22 18.34 -9.94
CA LEU A 40 0.41 17.18 -9.34
C LEU A 40 1.12 17.53 -8.02
N HIS A 41 1.96 18.56 -8.06
CA HIS A 41 2.70 19.03 -6.89
C HIS A 41 1.76 19.41 -5.74
N LEU A 42 0.73 20.19 -6.00
CA LEU A 42 -0.28 20.55 -5.00
C LEU A 42 -1.06 19.35 -4.49
N GLY A 43 -1.40 18.40 -5.36
CA GLY A 43 -2.07 17.17 -4.96
C GLY A 43 -1.23 16.34 -3.98
N LEU A 44 0.05 16.16 -4.28
CA LEU A 44 1.00 15.44 -3.40
C LEU A 44 1.24 16.19 -2.09
N GLN A 45 1.43 17.50 -2.16
CA GLN A 45 1.54 18.34 -0.94
C GLN A 45 0.29 18.25 -0.07
N ARG A 46 -0.91 18.19 -0.67
CA ARG A 46 -2.17 18.03 0.07
C ARG A 46 -2.22 16.68 0.81
N VAL A 47 -1.75 15.61 0.19
CA VAL A 47 -1.63 14.31 0.86
C VAL A 47 -0.68 14.43 2.06
N LEU A 48 0.49 15.05 1.88
CA LEU A 48 1.51 15.21 2.92
C LEU A 48 1.06 16.13 4.06
N ALA A 49 0.37 17.23 3.76
CA ALA A 49 -0.01 18.26 4.74
C ALA A 49 -1.00 17.76 5.79
N ALA A 50 -1.77 16.70 5.50
CA ALA A 50 -2.86 16.22 6.38
C ALA A 50 -3.87 17.32 6.77
N ALA A 51 -4.07 18.30 5.88
CA ALA A 51 -4.97 19.42 6.12
C ALA A 51 -6.43 18.95 6.30
N PRO A 52 -7.22 19.59 7.18
CA PRO A 52 -8.58 19.15 7.48
C PRO A 52 -9.54 19.30 6.30
N SER A 53 -9.23 20.18 5.35
CA SER A 53 -10.01 20.37 4.13
C SER A 53 -9.15 20.90 2.98
N GLY A 54 -9.65 20.77 1.74
CA GLY A 54 -8.97 21.35 0.58
C GLY A 54 -8.95 22.89 0.63
N ARG A 55 -9.93 23.52 1.27
CA ARG A 55 -9.94 24.98 1.47
C ARG A 55 -8.84 25.41 2.42
N ALA A 56 -8.75 24.79 3.59
CA ALA A 56 -7.69 25.07 4.57
C ALA A 56 -6.30 24.85 3.94
N PHE A 57 -6.12 23.75 3.22
CA PHE A 57 -4.89 23.48 2.51
C PHE A 57 -4.48 24.61 1.56
N LEU A 58 -5.41 25.07 0.70
CA LEU A 58 -5.11 26.16 -0.25
C LEU A 58 -4.83 27.50 0.45
N GLN A 59 -5.48 27.78 1.59
CA GLN A 59 -5.20 28.97 2.40
C GLN A 59 -3.79 28.93 3.00
N GLU A 60 -3.34 27.77 3.47
CA GLU A 60 -2.00 27.58 4.03
C GLU A 60 -0.91 27.62 2.95
N GLN A 61 -1.20 27.08 1.76
CA GLN A 61 -0.22 26.99 0.69
C GLN A 61 -0.18 28.24 -0.21
N GLY A 62 -1.28 28.98 -0.30
CA GLY A 62 -1.38 30.16 -1.18
C GLY A 62 -0.21 31.13 -1.07
N PRO A 63 0.21 31.56 0.14
CA PRO A 63 1.34 32.47 0.33
C PRO A 63 2.70 31.96 -0.17
N ARG A 64 2.81 30.67 -0.46
CA ARG A 64 4.06 30.04 -0.92
C ARG A 64 4.25 30.05 -2.44
N PHE A 65 3.20 30.39 -3.17
CA PHE A 65 3.22 30.48 -4.62
C PHE A 65 3.26 31.95 -5.04
N ALA A 66 4.13 32.27 -5.99
CA ALA A 66 4.14 33.59 -6.60
C ALA A 66 2.82 33.88 -7.33
N ASP A 67 2.24 32.85 -7.96
CA ASP A 67 0.92 32.89 -8.60
C ASP A 67 0.11 31.65 -8.15
N PRO A 68 -0.65 31.78 -7.05
CA PRO A 68 -1.43 30.65 -6.53
C PRO A 68 -2.60 30.34 -7.48
N PRO A 69 -2.87 29.05 -7.75
CA PRO A 69 -4.00 28.67 -8.59
C PRO A 69 -5.31 29.12 -7.98
N LYS A 70 -6.23 29.62 -8.80
CA LYS A 70 -7.61 29.95 -8.36
C LYS A 70 -8.23 28.71 -7.71
N ARG A 71 -8.88 28.91 -6.57
CA ARG A 71 -9.53 27.81 -5.82
C ARG A 71 -10.47 26.98 -6.70
N SER A 72 -11.26 27.65 -7.56
CA SER A 72 -12.16 26.96 -8.50
C SER A 72 -11.41 26.02 -9.42
N ASN A 73 -10.29 26.47 -10.01
CA ASN A 73 -9.49 25.67 -10.93
C ASN A 73 -8.92 24.43 -10.25
N TYR A 74 -8.49 24.55 -8.99
CA TYR A 74 -8.00 23.40 -8.23
C TYR A 74 -9.09 22.33 -8.02
N PHE A 75 -10.30 22.73 -7.58
CA PHE A 75 -11.37 21.75 -7.32
C PHE A 75 -11.95 21.16 -8.60
N VAL A 76 -12.09 21.94 -9.67
CA VAL A 76 -12.49 21.42 -11.00
C VAL A 76 -11.45 20.43 -11.52
N ALA A 77 -10.19 20.73 -11.35
CA ALA A 77 -9.10 19.87 -11.80
C ALA A 77 -9.03 18.50 -11.11
N LEU A 78 -9.57 18.36 -9.88
CA LEU A 78 -9.70 17.06 -9.20
C LEU A 78 -10.63 16.10 -9.95
N ALA A 79 -11.62 16.61 -10.68
CA ALA A 79 -12.57 15.81 -11.47
C ALA A 79 -12.09 15.56 -12.92
N SER A 80 -10.85 15.88 -13.25
CA SER A 80 -10.28 15.66 -14.58
C SER A 80 -9.82 14.20 -14.76
N GLU A 81 -10.50 13.44 -15.62
CA GLU A 81 -10.12 12.07 -15.98
C GLU A 81 -8.69 12.02 -16.54
N ARG A 82 -8.32 12.99 -17.39
CA ARG A 82 -6.99 13.11 -17.95
C ARG A 82 -5.91 13.26 -16.88
N ARG A 83 -6.14 14.11 -15.87
CA ARG A 83 -5.19 14.31 -14.76
C ARG A 83 -5.15 13.10 -13.82
N CYS A 84 -6.28 12.43 -13.62
CA CYS A 84 -6.31 11.15 -12.92
C CYS A 84 -5.48 10.08 -13.66
N ALA A 85 -5.61 10.01 -14.99
CA ALA A 85 -4.81 9.12 -15.83
C ALA A 85 -3.32 9.49 -15.78
N LEU A 86 -2.98 10.79 -15.83
CA LEU A 86 -1.60 11.27 -15.66
C LEU A 86 -1.00 10.77 -14.35
N ALA A 87 -1.67 10.96 -13.21
CA ALA A 87 -1.15 10.51 -11.91
C ALA A 87 -0.94 8.98 -11.87
N ARG A 88 -1.86 8.21 -12.45
CA ARG A 88 -1.74 6.76 -12.58
C ARG A 88 -0.54 6.34 -13.42
N ASP A 89 -0.34 6.97 -14.57
CA ASP A 89 0.75 6.62 -15.48
C ASP A 89 2.11 7.04 -14.94
N LEU A 90 2.18 8.18 -14.23
CA LEU A 90 3.37 8.59 -13.49
C LEU A 90 3.72 7.60 -12.38
N ASN A 91 2.73 7.14 -11.62
CA ASN A 91 2.96 6.10 -10.61
C ASN A 91 3.50 4.82 -11.25
N ARG A 92 2.91 4.37 -12.36
CA ARG A 92 3.37 3.20 -13.11
C ARG A 92 4.82 3.34 -13.61
N ALA A 93 5.15 4.48 -14.22
CA ALA A 93 6.50 4.75 -14.70
C ALA A 93 7.51 4.81 -13.54
N LEU A 94 7.13 5.46 -12.43
CA LEU A 94 7.95 5.51 -11.22
C LEU A 94 8.26 4.11 -10.70
N LEU A 95 7.25 3.23 -10.63
CA LEU A 95 7.41 1.86 -10.14
C LEU A 95 8.29 1.00 -11.06
N ALA A 96 8.20 1.20 -12.38
CA ALA A 96 8.99 0.45 -13.36
C ALA A 96 10.49 0.78 -13.29
N ASP A 97 10.83 2.03 -12.97
CA ASP A 97 12.21 2.52 -12.97
C ASP A 97 12.87 2.51 -11.58
N THR A 98 12.12 2.19 -10.53
CA THR A 98 12.63 2.21 -9.15
C THR A 98 12.99 0.82 -8.68
N VAL A 99 14.25 0.64 -8.28
CA VAL A 99 14.73 -0.58 -7.63
C VAL A 99 14.74 -0.35 -6.12
N LEU A 100 13.91 -1.10 -5.41
CA LEU A 100 13.86 -1.14 -3.95
C LEU A 100 14.35 -2.53 -3.47
N PRO A 101 14.81 -2.65 -2.21
CA PRO A 101 15.21 -3.92 -1.64
C PRO A 101 14.10 -4.97 -1.72
N ASP A 102 14.42 -6.14 -2.28
CA ASP A 102 13.47 -7.25 -2.38
C ASP A 102 13.30 -7.94 -1.01
N ARG A 103 12.14 -7.72 -0.40
CA ARG A 103 11.77 -8.29 0.91
C ARG A 103 11.42 -9.78 0.84
N LEU A 104 11.25 -10.33 -0.36
CA LEU A 104 10.97 -11.74 -0.61
C LEU A 104 12.20 -12.51 -1.16
N ALA A 105 13.38 -11.89 -1.20
CA ALA A 105 14.60 -12.49 -1.74
C ALA A 105 15.01 -13.79 -1.04
N HIS A 106 14.58 -14.00 0.21
CA HIS A 106 14.83 -15.23 0.98
C HIS A 106 13.91 -16.40 0.59
N MET A 107 12.97 -16.20 -0.34
CA MET A 107 12.03 -17.20 -0.87
C MET A 107 12.26 -17.38 -2.38
N PRO A 108 13.26 -18.18 -2.79
CA PRO A 108 13.63 -18.35 -4.21
C PRO A 108 12.49 -18.92 -5.06
N GLU A 109 11.56 -19.68 -4.49
CA GLU A 109 10.39 -20.23 -5.18
C GLU A 109 9.50 -19.14 -5.76
N LEU A 110 9.56 -17.93 -5.20
CA LEU A 110 8.82 -16.76 -5.69
C LEU A 110 9.54 -16.04 -6.83
N ALA A 111 10.70 -16.53 -7.32
CA ALA A 111 11.46 -15.86 -8.38
C ALA A 111 10.63 -15.53 -9.64
N HIS A 112 9.62 -16.34 -9.95
CA HIS A 112 8.73 -16.16 -11.10
C HIS A 112 7.36 -15.55 -10.74
N TYR A 113 7.18 -15.09 -9.50
CA TYR A 113 5.94 -14.50 -9.03
C TYR A 113 6.10 -13.01 -8.72
N GLU A 114 5.08 -12.23 -9.06
CA GLU A 114 4.80 -10.92 -8.49
C GLU A 114 3.70 -11.09 -7.44
N CYS A 115 4.03 -10.78 -6.19
CA CYS A 115 3.17 -11.02 -5.03
C CYS A 115 2.60 -9.71 -4.51
N PHE A 116 1.27 -9.59 -4.49
CA PHE A 116 0.59 -8.38 -4.04
C PHE A 116 -0.40 -8.68 -2.91
N ALA A 117 -0.37 -7.88 -1.85
CA ALA A 117 -1.46 -7.84 -0.90
C ALA A 117 -2.54 -6.89 -1.42
N LEU A 118 -3.78 -7.38 -1.45
CA LEU A 118 -4.95 -6.60 -1.85
C LEU A 118 -5.82 -6.30 -0.64
N ASP A 119 -6.32 -5.07 -0.57
CA ASP A 119 -7.30 -4.70 0.44
C ASP A 119 -8.03 -3.40 0.05
N ALA A 120 -9.19 -3.16 0.66
CA ALA A 120 -9.92 -1.91 0.48
C ALA A 120 -9.75 -0.98 1.68
N HIS A 121 -9.46 0.27 1.40
CA HIS A 121 -9.41 1.33 2.39
C HIS A 121 -10.62 2.25 2.25
N TRP A 122 -11.31 2.51 3.38
CA TRP A 122 -12.55 3.27 3.39
C TRP A 122 -12.35 4.69 3.91
N HIS A 123 -12.74 5.67 3.10
CA HIS A 123 -12.81 7.07 3.45
C HIS A 123 -14.24 7.47 3.81
N ARG A 124 -14.40 8.48 4.66
CA ARG A 124 -15.68 9.16 4.82
C ARG A 124 -16.06 9.84 3.50
N ALA A 125 -17.36 9.94 3.24
CA ALA A 125 -17.89 10.66 2.08
C ALA A 125 -17.37 12.11 2.03
N ALA A 126 -17.34 12.69 0.85
CA ALA A 126 -17.04 14.11 0.69
C ALA A 126 -18.08 14.99 1.41
N ALA A 127 -17.69 16.21 1.78
CA ALA A 127 -18.57 17.12 2.51
C ALA A 127 -19.90 17.40 1.78
N HIS A 128 -19.87 17.38 0.43
CA HIS A 128 -21.03 17.66 -0.42
C HIS A 128 -21.63 16.40 -1.05
N ASP A 129 -21.20 15.19 -0.67
CA ASP A 129 -21.86 13.98 -1.13
C ASP A 129 -23.32 13.93 -0.65
N PRO A 130 -24.26 13.45 -1.49
CA PRO A 130 -25.65 13.29 -1.10
C PRO A 130 -25.78 12.32 0.09
N ARG A 131 -26.86 12.48 0.85
CA ARG A 131 -27.23 11.54 1.90
C ARG A 131 -28.24 10.54 1.35
N HIS A 132 -28.05 9.28 1.69
CA HIS A 132 -29.04 8.21 1.47
C HIS A 132 -29.58 7.82 2.84
N GLU A 133 -30.88 7.89 3.03
CA GLU A 133 -31.52 7.61 4.34
C GLU A 133 -30.87 8.36 5.51
N GLY A 134 -30.53 9.63 5.28
CA GLY A 134 -29.91 10.49 6.30
C GLY A 134 -28.41 10.28 6.51
N VAL A 135 -27.79 9.24 5.90
CA VAL A 135 -26.39 8.88 6.09
C VAL A 135 -25.56 9.18 4.84
N LYS A 136 -24.36 9.72 5.01
CA LYS A 136 -23.37 9.84 3.94
C LYS A 136 -22.58 8.54 3.82
N MET A 137 -22.45 8.05 2.60
CA MET A 137 -21.81 6.77 2.33
C MET A 137 -20.29 6.86 2.37
N ALA A 138 -19.68 5.85 2.97
CA ALA A 138 -18.24 5.68 2.89
C ALA A 138 -17.80 5.34 1.45
N VAL A 139 -16.56 5.72 1.12
CA VAL A 139 -15.97 5.51 -0.20
C VAL A 139 -14.87 4.47 -0.08
N GLY A 140 -15.05 3.33 -0.73
CA GLY A 140 -14.03 2.26 -0.80
C GLY A 140 -12.98 2.57 -1.86
N HIS A 141 -11.71 2.44 -1.52
CA HIS A 141 -10.58 2.49 -2.45
C HIS A 141 -9.87 1.15 -2.40
N CYS A 142 -9.82 0.45 -3.53
CA CYS A 142 -9.07 -0.80 -3.63
C CYS A 142 -7.61 -0.50 -4.00
N TYR A 143 -6.69 -1.05 -3.22
CA TYR A 143 -5.25 -0.92 -3.46
C TYR A 143 -4.59 -2.29 -3.56
N SER A 144 -3.45 -2.33 -4.26
CA SER A 144 -2.51 -3.44 -4.19
C SER A 144 -1.15 -2.95 -3.68
N LEU A 145 -0.61 -3.66 -2.71
CA LEU A 145 0.73 -3.46 -2.17
C LEU A 145 1.64 -4.55 -2.71
N ASP A 146 2.68 -4.18 -3.42
CA ASP A 146 3.74 -5.11 -3.79
C ASP A 146 4.49 -5.60 -2.54
N LEU A 147 4.51 -6.90 -2.31
CA LEU A 147 5.16 -7.49 -1.13
C LEU A 147 6.70 -7.55 -1.26
N ARG A 148 7.25 -7.33 -2.46
CA ARG A 148 8.70 -7.25 -2.68
C ARG A 148 9.24 -5.86 -2.33
N GLY A 149 8.82 -4.85 -3.10
CA GLY A 149 9.29 -3.48 -2.97
C GLY A 149 8.46 -2.61 -2.02
N HIS A 150 7.35 -3.13 -1.49
CA HIS A 150 6.40 -2.39 -0.64
C HIS A 150 5.71 -1.21 -1.34
N GLN A 151 5.67 -1.24 -2.66
CA GLN A 151 5.11 -0.19 -3.51
C GLN A 151 3.59 -0.29 -3.60
N LEU A 152 2.90 0.84 -3.53
CA LEU A 152 1.44 0.92 -3.52
C LEU A 152 0.89 1.29 -4.90
N ARG A 153 -0.17 0.61 -5.31
CA ARG A 153 -0.97 0.94 -6.51
C ARG A 153 -2.42 1.14 -6.11
N HIS A 154 -3.02 2.21 -6.56
CA HIS A 154 -4.47 2.37 -6.47
C HIS A 154 -5.12 1.72 -7.69
N LEU A 155 -6.02 0.78 -7.47
CA LEU A 155 -6.64 -0.02 -8.51
C LEU A 155 -7.97 0.56 -8.98
N THR A 156 -8.90 0.81 -8.04
CA THR A 156 -10.23 1.32 -8.35
C THR A 156 -10.90 1.94 -7.13
N VAL A 157 -12.00 2.65 -7.38
CA VAL A 157 -12.89 3.23 -6.36
C VAL A 157 -14.24 2.49 -6.41
N GLY A 158 -14.88 2.31 -5.26
CA GLY A 158 -16.25 1.80 -5.18
C GLY A 158 -17.23 2.76 -5.83
N GLU A 159 -18.13 2.23 -6.67
CA GLU A 159 -19.15 2.99 -7.42
C GLU A 159 -20.51 2.99 -6.75
N GLY A 160 -20.76 1.97 -5.94
CA GLY A 160 -22.05 1.74 -5.29
C GLY A 160 -22.01 1.85 -3.77
N LEU A 161 -23.20 1.86 -3.20
CA LEU A 161 -23.45 1.74 -1.77
C LEU A 161 -22.97 0.35 -1.30
N HIS A 162 -22.09 0.30 -0.29
CA HIS A 162 -21.62 -0.97 0.27
C HIS A 162 -21.03 -1.95 -0.76
N GLU A 163 -20.40 -1.41 -1.82
CA GLU A 163 -19.82 -2.28 -2.84
C GLU A 163 -18.72 -3.16 -2.23
N HIS A 164 -18.89 -4.46 -2.31
CA HIS A 164 -17.93 -5.44 -1.79
C HIS A 164 -16.64 -5.47 -2.63
N ASP A 165 -15.53 -5.76 -1.98
CA ASP A 165 -14.20 -5.84 -2.59
C ASP A 165 -14.16 -6.75 -3.82
N VAL A 166 -14.87 -7.90 -3.78
CA VAL A 166 -14.96 -8.82 -4.91
C VAL A 166 -15.61 -8.17 -6.15
N THR A 167 -16.61 -7.32 -5.95
CA THR A 167 -17.27 -6.59 -7.06
C THR A 167 -16.32 -5.57 -7.67
N MET A 168 -15.58 -4.82 -6.84
CA MET A 168 -14.54 -3.91 -7.31
C MET A 168 -13.45 -4.65 -8.11
N LEU A 169 -12.99 -5.80 -7.63
CA LEU A 169 -12.00 -6.62 -8.34
C LEU A 169 -12.51 -7.16 -9.67
N LYS A 170 -13.76 -7.63 -9.73
CA LYS A 170 -14.39 -8.12 -10.97
C LYS A 170 -14.47 -7.05 -12.07
N ARG A 171 -14.68 -5.79 -11.72
CA ARG A 171 -14.67 -4.65 -12.67
C ARG A 171 -13.31 -4.44 -13.33
N LEU A 172 -12.22 -4.73 -12.63
CA LEU A 172 -10.86 -4.61 -13.18
C LEU A 172 -10.59 -5.64 -14.29
N LYS A 173 -11.39 -6.73 -14.37
CA LYS A 173 -11.14 -7.88 -15.25
C LYS A 173 -9.77 -8.54 -15.00
N PRO A 174 -9.48 -9.76 -15.46
CA PRO A 174 -8.21 -10.43 -15.25
C PRO A 174 -6.98 -9.62 -15.70
N ALA A 175 -7.07 -8.98 -16.87
CA ALA A 175 -5.97 -8.16 -17.42
C ALA A 175 -5.62 -6.94 -16.55
N GLY A 176 -6.60 -6.30 -15.91
CA GLY A 176 -6.39 -5.18 -15.01
C GLY A 176 -5.63 -5.56 -13.74
N LEU A 177 -5.87 -6.77 -13.21
CA LEU A 177 -5.15 -7.31 -12.05
C LEU A 177 -3.68 -7.60 -12.37
N ARG A 178 -3.35 -7.85 -13.64
CA ARG A 178 -1.99 -8.07 -14.12
C ARG A 178 -1.28 -6.80 -14.62
N GLN A 179 -1.94 -5.67 -14.59
CA GLN A 179 -1.39 -4.43 -15.17
C GLN A 179 -0.03 -4.06 -14.55
N GLY A 180 0.97 -3.81 -15.42
CA GLY A 180 2.32 -3.44 -14.99
C GLY A 180 3.19 -4.63 -14.53
N VAL A 181 2.74 -5.86 -14.73
CA VAL A 181 3.54 -7.07 -14.45
C VAL A 181 4.21 -7.54 -15.76
N PRO A 182 5.53 -7.83 -15.76
CA PRO A 182 6.25 -8.30 -16.94
C PRO A 182 5.67 -9.60 -17.51
N LYS A 183 5.82 -9.80 -18.83
CA LYS A 183 5.48 -11.07 -19.48
C LYS A 183 6.31 -12.21 -18.88
N GLY A 184 5.72 -13.40 -18.78
CA GLY A 184 6.39 -14.58 -18.21
C GLY A 184 6.35 -14.68 -16.69
N ARG A 185 6.00 -13.61 -15.96
CA ARG A 185 5.80 -13.64 -14.52
C ARG A 185 4.37 -14.08 -14.17
N ARG A 186 4.20 -14.84 -13.10
CA ARG A 186 2.90 -15.16 -12.50
C ARG A 186 2.53 -14.09 -11.48
N VAL A 187 1.25 -13.85 -11.27
CA VAL A 187 0.76 -12.93 -10.22
C VAL A 187 0.12 -13.74 -9.11
N LEU A 188 0.51 -13.50 -7.87
CA LEU A 188 -0.15 -14.07 -6.70
C LEU A 188 -0.75 -12.93 -5.86
N LEU A 189 -2.08 -12.91 -5.80
CA LEU A 189 -2.86 -11.92 -5.06
C LEU A 189 -3.25 -12.51 -3.70
N VAL A 190 -2.81 -11.84 -2.64
CA VAL A 190 -3.11 -12.22 -1.26
C VAL A 190 -4.12 -11.24 -0.68
N TYR A 191 -5.30 -11.72 -0.24
CA TYR A 191 -6.33 -10.86 0.30
C TYR A 191 -7.22 -11.55 1.34
N ASP A 192 -8.11 -10.80 1.96
CA ASP A 192 -8.98 -11.34 2.99
C ASP A 192 -10.11 -12.18 2.38
N ARG A 193 -10.72 -13.02 3.22
CA ARG A 193 -11.81 -13.95 2.88
C ARG A 193 -13.08 -13.29 2.29
N ALA A 194 -13.17 -11.96 2.33
CA ALA A 194 -14.31 -11.22 1.80
C ALA A 194 -14.46 -11.31 0.27
N ALA A 195 -13.38 -11.61 -0.46
CA ALA A 195 -13.33 -11.51 -1.92
C ALA A 195 -13.20 -12.88 -2.64
N ILE A 196 -13.75 -13.97 -2.07
CA ILE A 196 -13.71 -15.31 -2.68
C ILE A 196 -14.78 -15.45 -3.75
N ASP A 197 -14.35 -15.77 -4.99
CA ASP A 197 -15.20 -16.12 -6.13
C ASP A 197 -14.43 -17.09 -7.03
N PHE A 198 -14.80 -18.36 -6.99
CA PHE A 198 -14.07 -19.44 -7.66
C PHE A 198 -14.10 -19.34 -9.19
N ALA A 199 -15.24 -18.94 -9.76
CA ALA A 199 -15.38 -18.78 -11.21
C ALA A 199 -14.48 -17.63 -11.70
N PHE A 200 -14.43 -16.52 -10.96
CA PHE A 200 -13.54 -15.42 -11.26
C PHE A 200 -12.07 -15.82 -11.10
N TRP A 201 -11.70 -16.55 -10.04
CA TRP A 201 -10.34 -17.06 -9.83
C TRP A 201 -9.89 -18.00 -10.94
N LYS A 202 -10.76 -18.93 -11.37
CA LYS A 202 -10.50 -19.82 -12.50
C LYS A 202 -10.21 -19.01 -13.76
N ARG A 203 -11.06 -18.04 -14.08
CA ARG A 203 -10.87 -17.17 -15.25
C ARG A 203 -9.57 -16.39 -15.18
N CYS A 204 -9.25 -15.75 -14.04
CA CYS A 204 -8.00 -15.01 -13.84
C CYS A 204 -6.76 -15.88 -14.04
N ARG A 205 -6.79 -17.13 -13.53
CA ARG A 205 -5.69 -18.07 -13.72
C ARG A 205 -5.50 -18.44 -15.20
N HIS A 206 -6.58 -18.78 -15.91
CA HIS A 206 -6.51 -19.23 -17.29
C HIS A 206 -6.16 -18.12 -18.27
N GLU A 207 -6.77 -16.94 -18.12
CA GLU A 207 -6.57 -15.82 -19.04
C GLU A 207 -5.24 -15.07 -18.80
N CYS A 208 -4.82 -14.94 -17.56
CA CYS A 208 -3.77 -14.01 -17.20
C CYS A 208 -2.70 -14.54 -16.24
N ALA A 209 -2.69 -15.83 -15.90
CA ALA A 209 -1.78 -16.42 -14.89
C ALA A 209 -1.80 -15.64 -13.55
N VAL A 210 -3.00 -15.25 -13.11
CA VAL A 210 -3.25 -14.60 -11.83
C VAL A 210 -3.82 -15.61 -10.86
N TYR A 211 -3.10 -15.85 -9.78
CA TYR A 211 -3.42 -16.77 -8.70
C TYR A 211 -3.86 -16.02 -7.46
N PHE A 212 -4.55 -16.71 -6.56
CA PHE A 212 -5.11 -16.11 -5.36
C PHE A 212 -4.77 -16.92 -4.11
N LEU A 213 -4.53 -16.22 -3.02
CA LEU A 213 -4.34 -16.76 -1.68
C LEU A 213 -5.23 -16.00 -0.70
N SER A 214 -6.08 -16.71 0.05
CA SER A 214 -6.99 -16.14 1.02
C SER A 214 -7.15 -17.06 2.23
N ARG A 215 -7.93 -16.65 3.24
CA ARG A 215 -8.39 -17.57 4.29
C ARG A 215 -9.63 -18.29 3.84
N VAL A 216 -9.81 -19.52 4.32
CA VAL A 216 -11.06 -20.26 4.14
C VAL A 216 -12.22 -19.49 4.76
N LYS A 217 -13.33 -19.39 4.03
CA LYS A 217 -14.57 -18.79 4.55
C LYS A 217 -15.36 -19.83 5.34
N ALA A 218 -15.90 -19.44 6.48
CA ALA A 218 -16.77 -20.30 7.26
C ALA A 218 -17.95 -20.80 6.40
N GLY A 219 -18.25 -22.08 6.46
CA GLY A 219 -19.30 -22.70 5.68
C GLY A 219 -18.92 -23.05 4.24
N LEU A 220 -17.65 -22.99 3.87
CA LEU A 220 -17.19 -23.51 2.58
C LEU A 220 -17.46 -25.01 2.50
N VAL A 221 -18.27 -25.44 1.50
CA VAL A 221 -18.56 -26.85 1.22
C VAL A 221 -17.63 -27.31 0.11
N TYR A 222 -16.92 -28.41 0.36
CA TYR A 222 -15.98 -29.01 -0.60
C TYR A 222 -15.86 -30.51 -0.37
N ASP A 223 -15.43 -31.23 -1.41
CA ASP A 223 -15.02 -32.62 -1.33
C ASP A 223 -13.52 -32.71 -1.17
N TRP A 224 -13.06 -33.61 -0.32
CA TRP A 224 -11.65 -33.92 -0.19
C TRP A 224 -11.19 -34.78 -1.37
N VAL A 225 -10.09 -34.38 -2.01
CA VAL A 225 -9.52 -35.12 -3.13
C VAL A 225 -8.32 -35.95 -2.67
N ASP A 226 -7.29 -35.28 -2.15
CA ASP A 226 -6.05 -35.92 -1.67
C ASP A 226 -5.32 -35.07 -0.62
N ASN A 227 -4.39 -35.71 0.11
CA ASN A 227 -3.38 -35.03 0.90
C ASN A 227 -2.12 -34.83 0.06
N ARG A 228 -1.56 -33.65 0.12
CA ARG A 228 -0.28 -33.33 -0.47
C ARG A 228 0.83 -33.55 0.54
N PRO A 229 2.01 -34.02 0.13
CA PRO A 229 3.12 -34.18 1.04
C PRO A 229 3.59 -32.82 1.57
N VAL A 230 3.88 -32.76 2.86
CA VAL A 230 4.52 -31.62 3.52
C VAL A 230 5.91 -32.06 3.93
N ASP A 231 6.94 -31.36 3.44
CA ASP A 231 8.31 -31.60 3.89
C ASP A 231 8.50 -31.00 5.28
N GLU A 232 8.49 -31.86 6.31
CA GLU A 232 8.65 -31.48 7.71
C GLU A 232 10.07 -31.00 8.04
N GLN A 233 11.07 -31.34 7.20
CA GLN A 233 12.45 -30.90 7.40
C GLN A 233 12.67 -29.47 6.90
N ASP A 234 11.83 -28.97 6.01
CA ASP A 234 11.88 -27.57 5.60
C ASP A 234 11.42 -26.65 6.74
N PRO A 235 12.31 -25.82 7.30
CA PRO A 235 11.97 -24.95 8.43
C PRO A 235 10.85 -23.95 8.11
N ARG A 236 10.58 -23.69 6.83
CA ARG A 236 9.49 -22.81 6.38
C ARG A 236 8.12 -23.46 6.61
N ASN A 237 8.05 -24.79 6.61
CA ASN A 237 6.82 -25.53 6.86
C ASN A 237 6.50 -25.66 8.36
N ARG A 238 7.32 -25.05 9.24
CA ARG A 238 7.04 -25.04 10.67
C ARG A 238 5.67 -24.41 10.95
N GLY A 239 4.78 -25.21 11.56
CA GLY A 239 3.39 -24.82 11.79
C GLY A 239 2.41 -25.26 10.72
N VAL A 240 2.85 -25.72 9.55
CA VAL A 240 1.98 -26.38 8.58
C VAL A 240 1.62 -27.76 9.12
N THR A 241 0.33 -28.00 9.29
CA THR A 241 -0.17 -29.29 9.81
C THR A 241 -0.73 -30.17 8.71
N GLN A 242 -1.27 -29.59 7.64
CA GLN A 242 -1.82 -30.30 6.49
C GLN A 242 -1.78 -29.44 5.25
N ASP A 243 -1.68 -30.09 4.08
CA ASP A 243 -1.84 -29.52 2.77
C ASP A 243 -2.77 -30.44 1.96
N ARG A 244 -3.90 -29.93 1.52
CA ARG A 244 -4.99 -30.72 0.94
C ARG A 244 -5.40 -30.20 -0.44
N SER A 245 -5.58 -31.10 -1.39
CA SER A 245 -6.32 -30.79 -2.61
C SER A 245 -7.81 -31.01 -2.35
N ILE A 246 -8.63 -30.07 -2.75
CA ILE A 246 -10.09 -30.11 -2.61
C ILE A 246 -10.78 -29.81 -3.92
N LEU A 247 -12.04 -30.23 -4.02
CA LEU A 247 -12.97 -29.88 -5.09
C LEU A 247 -14.12 -29.11 -4.47
N THR A 248 -14.35 -27.87 -4.93
CA THR A 248 -15.51 -27.11 -4.47
C THR A 248 -16.79 -27.70 -5.07
N ARG A 249 -17.94 -27.40 -4.47
CA ARG A 249 -19.27 -27.85 -4.97
C ARG A 249 -19.48 -27.54 -6.46
N ASP A 250 -18.90 -26.42 -6.94
CA ASP A 250 -19.00 -25.99 -8.35
C ASP A 250 -17.89 -26.58 -9.25
N GLY A 251 -17.18 -27.62 -8.77
CA GLY A 251 -16.15 -28.34 -9.54
C GLY A 251 -14.82 -27.60 -9.73
N HIS A 252 -14.50 -26.63 -8.87
CA HIS A 252 -13.21 -25.95 -8.91
C HIS A 252 -12.19 -26.67 -8.04
N ARG A 253 -11.09 -27.14 -8.65
CA ARG A 253 -9.97 -27.72 -7.89
C ARG A 253 -9.20 -26.61 -7.19
N MET A 254 -9.10 -26.70 -5.88
CA MET A 254 -8.45 -25.75 -4.99
C MET A 254 -7.50 -26.47 -4.01
N ARG A 255 -6.79 -25.72 -3.22
CA ARG A 255 -5.86 -26.21 -2.21
C ARG A 255 -6.14 -25.52 -0.88
N ILE A 256 -6.20 -26.31 0.21
CA ILE A 256 -6.30 -25.81 1.59
C ILE A 256 -5.04 -26.17 2.33
N ILE A 257 -4.43 -25.19 2.96
CA ILE A 257 -3.27 -25.33 3.82
C ILE A 257 -3.71 -25.04 5.26
N CYS A 258 -3.60 -26.05 6.14
CA CYS A 258 -3.84 -25.89 7.56
C CYS A 258 -2.52 -25.48 8.22
N TYR A 259 -2.57 -24.42 8.99
CA TYR A 259 -1.41 -23.83 9.63
C TYR A 259 -1.73 -23.44 11.07
N THR A 260 -0.87 -23.83 12.00
CA THR A 260 -0.94 -23.39 13.40
C THR A 260 0.25 -22.48 13.68
N GLU A 261 -0.04 -21.25 14.09
CA GLU A 261 1.01 -20.28 14.42
C GLU A 261 1.83 -20.80 15.63
N PRO A 262 3.15 -20.98 15.46
CA PRO A 262 3.95 -21.72 16.46
C PRO A 262 4.05 -21.06 17.85
N LEU A 263 3.88 -19.74 17.94
CA LEU A 263 4.05 -19.00 19.21
C LEU A 263 2.74 -18.88 20.02
N GLN A 264 1.62 -18.69 19.33
CA GLN A 264 0.32 -18.42 19.96
C GLN A 264 -0.66 -19.59 19.84
N GLY A 265 -0.32 -20.62 19.07
CA GLY A 265 -1.19 -21.77 18.81
C GLY A 265 -2.45 -21.45 18.01
N GLN A 266 -2.53 -20.26 17.40
CA GLN A 266 -3.69 -19.87 16.60
C GLN A 266 -3.72 -20.66 15.29
N ALA A 267 -4.82 -21.37 15.06
CA ALA A 267 -5.04 -22.13 13.84
C ALA A 267 -5.60 -21.25 12.70
N TYR A 268 -5.12 -21.52 11.50
CA TYR A 268 -5.55 -20.87 10.26
C TYR A 268 -5.74 -21.92 9.15
N GLU A 269 -6.67 -21.66 8.28
CA GLU A 269 -6.83 -22.39 7.02
C GLU A 269 -6.72 -21.41 5.86
N PHE A 270 -5.76 -21.65 4.98
CA PHE A 270 -5.55 -20.85 3.78
C PHE A 270 -6.08 -21.57 2.56
N LEU A 271 -6.74 -20.84 1.69
CA LEU A 271 -7.34 -21.31 0.44
C LEU A 271 -6.61 -20.68 -0.74
N THR A 272 -6.22 -21.49 -1.71
CA THR A 272 -5.52 -21.00 -2.91
C THR A 272 -5.86 -21.83 -4.14
N ASN A 273 -5.77 -21.21 -5.32
CA ASN A 273 -5.76 -21.89 -6.63
C ASN A 273 -4.33 -22.02 -7.20
N GLU A 274 -3.31 -21.66 -6.41
CA GLU A 274 -1.91 -21.84 -6.74
C GLU A 274 -1.51 -23.29 -6.40
N PRO A 275 -1.06 -24.10 -7.40
CA PRO A 275 -0.86 -25.55 -7.19
C PRO A 275 0.55 -25.92 -6.70
N ASP A 276 1.58 -25.11 -6.97
CA ASP A 276 2.97 -25.60 -6.97
C ASP A 276 3.79 -25.10 -5.76
N LEU A 277 3.51 -23.91 -5.24
CA LEU A 277 4.32 -23.31 -4.18
C LEU A 277 4.29 -24.14 -2.87
N PRO A 278 5.40 -24.23 -2.14
CA PRO A 278 5.45 -24.87 -0.83
C PRO A 278 4.42 -24.26 0.15
N PRO A 279 3.79 -25.08 1.01
CA PRO A 279 2.74 -24.58 1.88
C PRO A 279 3.22 -23.54 2.90
N GLY A 280 4.44 -23.66 3.40
CA GLY A 280 5.04 -22.68 4.31
C GLY A 280 5.29 -21.33 3.65
N VAL A 281 5.64 -21.31 2.36
CA VAL A 281 5.79 -20.07 1.58
C VAL A 281 4.44 -19.36 1.46
N LEU A 282 3.36 -20.09 1.20
CA LEU A 282 2.01 -19.53 1.12
C LEU A 282 1.53 -19.01 2.49
N ALA A 283 1.82 -19.73 3.57
CA ALA A 283 1.51 -19.27 4.93
C ALA A 283 2.24 -17.96 5.28
N GLU A 284 3.54 -17.86 4.93
CA GLU A 284 4.33 -16.64 5.13
C GLU A 284 3.81 -15.48 4.28
N LEU A 285 3.45 -15.70 3.02
CA LEU A 285 2.85 -14.66 2.18
C LEU A 285 1.52 -14.17 2.75
N TYR A 286 0.69 -15.09 3.28
CA TYR A 286 -0.56 -14.66 3.92
C TYR A 286 -0.30 -13.82 5.17
N ARG A 287 0.69 -14.18 5.98
CA ARG A 287 1.11 -13.37 7.13
C ARG A 287 1.52 -11.95 6.71
N ARG A 288 2.19 -11.81 5.55
CA ARG A 288 2.60 -10.51 5.01
C ARG A 288 1.43 -9.68 4.46
N ARG A 289 0.25 -10.24 4.25
CA ARG A 289 -0.94 -9.46 3.87
C ARG A 289 -1.18 -8.28 4.83
N TRP A 290 -0.87 -8.46 6.12
CA TRP A 290 -1.01 -7.40 7.13
C TRP A 290 -0.14 -6.16 6.84
N GLU A 291 0.80 -6.22 5.93
CA GLU A 291 1.62 -5.07 5.57
C GLU A 291 0.79 -4.00 4.85
N VAL A 292 -0.23 -4.37 4.09
CA VAL A 292 -1.16 -3.40 3.48
C VAL A 292 -1.97 -2.63 4.52
N GLU A 293 -2.36 -3.28 5.61
CA GLU A 293 -3.08 -2.61 6.71
C GLU A 293 -2.20 -1.59 7.43
N LYS A 294 -0.88 -1.83 7.53
CA LYS A 294 0.08 -0.84 8.05
C LYS A 294 0.18 0.38 7.15
N VAL A 295 0.15 0.17 5.83
CA VAL A 295 0.11 1.27 4.85
C VAL A 295 -1.19 2.06 4.99
N PHE A 296 -2.33 1.40 5.21
CA PHE A 296 -3.61 2.10 5.46
C PHE A 296 -3.62 2.88 6.78
N ASP A 297 -2.96 2.38 7.83
CA ASP A 297 -2.75 3.16 9.06
C ASP A 297 -1.90 4.41 8.77
N GLU A 298 -0.87 4.29 7.94
CA GLU A 298 -0.06 5.43 7.48
C GLU A 298 -0.93 6.43 6.73
N VAL A 299 -1.67 5.99 5.72
CA VAL A 299 -2.57 6.83 4.90
C VAL A 299 -3.60 7.54 5.77
N LYS A 300 -4.28 6.81 6.64
CA LYS A 300 -5.37 7.33 7.47
C LYS A 300 -4.88 8.23 8.60
N ASN A 301 -3.86 7.80 9.33
CA ASN A 301 -3.48 8.41 10.60
C ASN A 301 -2.26 9.32 10.49
N LYS A 302 -1.37 9.11 9.53
CA LYS A 302 -0.17 9.93 9.34
C LYS A 302 -0.35 10.94 8.22
N LEU A 303 -0.92 10.51 7.09
CA LEU A 303 -1.22 11.38 5.94
C LEU A 303 -2.61 12.02 6.05
N GLY A 304 -3.41 11.68 7.07
CA GLY A 304 -4.69 12.32 7.36
C GLY A 304 -5.78 12.08 6.31
N GLN A 305 -5.62 11.08 5.46
CA GLN A 305 -6.55 10.78 4.38
C GLN A 305 -7.78 10.02 4.89
N ARG A 306 -8.68 10.72 5.55
CA ARG A 306 -9.87 10.14 6.20
C ARG A 306 -11.17 10.46 5.48
N GLN A 307 -11.16 11.42 4.55
CA GLN A 307 -12.34 11.93 3.86
C GLN A 307 -12.07 12.06 2.36
N ALA A 308 -13.07 11.76 1.55
CA ALA A 308 -13.01 11.97 0.11
C ALA A 308 -12.90 13.47 -0.22
N TRP A 309 -12.06 13.81 -1.22
CA TRP A 309 -11.78 15.19 -1.60
C TRP A 309 -12.84 15.82 -2.48
N GLY A 310 -13.66 15.02 -3.15
CA GLY A 310 -14.71 15.45 -4.04
C GLY A 310 -15.82 14.42 -4.16
N THR A 311 -16.93 14.79 -4.79
CA THR A 311 -18.12 13.96 -4.93
C THR A 311 -18.05 13.01 -6.12
N SER A 312 -17.37 13.42 -7.22
CA SER A 312 -17.26 12.60 -8.42
C SER A 312 -16.31 11.39 -8.20
N LEU A 313 -16.60 10.28 -8.88
CA LEU A 313 -15.74 9.09 -8.88
C LEU A 313 -14.32 9.42 -9.34
N VAL A 314 -14.20 10.30 -10.34
CA VAL A 314 -12.90 10.74 -10.86
C VAL A 314 -12.09 11.49 -9.79
N ALA A 315 -12.71 12.39 -9.03
CA ALA A 315 -12.04 13.10 -7.94
C ALA A 315 -11.59 12.15 -6.82
N LYS A 316 -12.41 11.15 -6.50
CA LYS A 316 -12.08 10.09 -5.56
C LYS A 316 -10.93 9.23 -6.09
N ALA A 317 -10.97 8.81 -7.36
CA ALA A 317 -9.89 8.07 -8.00
C ALA A 317 -8.58 8.87 -8.06
N ALA A 318 -8.64 10.15 -8.41
CA ALA A 318 -7.47 11.04 -8.41
C ALA A 318 -6.82 11.13 -7.02
N GLN A 319 -7.63 11.24 -5.95
CA GLN A 319 -7.12 11.17 -4.58
C GLN A 319 -6.40 9.86 -4.31
N GLY A 320 -6.98 8.72 -4.69
CA GLY A 320 -6.36 7.40 -4.53
C GLY A 320 -5.03 7.27 -5.26
N GLN A 321 -4.94 7.79 -6.51
CA GLN A 321 -3.68 7.81 -7.28
C GLN A 321 -2.62 8.69 -6.61
N LEU A 322 -3.00 9.88 -6.14
CA LEU A 322 -2.08 10.79 -5.45
C LEU A 322 -1.59 10.21 -4.11
N VAL A 323 -2.45 9.50 -3.39
CA VAL A 323 -2.07 8.78 -2.16
C VAL A 323 -1.03 7.68 -2.46
N ALA A 324 -1.29 6.85 -3.48
CA ALA A 324 -0.37 5.80 -3.88
C ALA A 324 0.99 6.37 -4.33
N LEU A 325 0.96 7.42 -5.13
CA LEU A 325 2.16 8.11 -5.61
C LEU A 325 2.96 8.74 -4.45
N THR A 326 2.28 9.36 -3.48
CA THR A 326 2.93 9.92 -2.29
C THR A 326 3.60 8.83 -1.46
N HIS A 327 2.92 7.71 -1.21
CA HIS A 327 3.50 6.57 -0.49
C HIS A 327 4.79 6.07 -1.17
N ASN A 328 4.77 5.93 -2.50
CA ASN A 328 5.92 5.46 -3.25
C ASN A 328 7.08 6.47 -3.22
N LEU A 329 6.80 7.75 -3.31
CA LEU A 329 7.83 8.80 -3.14
C LEU A 329 8.45 8.77 -1.74
N LEU A 330 7.65 8.53 -0.70
CA LEU A 330 8.16 8.37 0.68
C LEU A 330 9.13 7.19 0.77
N LEU A 331 8.80 6.04 0.17
CA LEU A 331 9.69 4.87 0.15
C LEU A 331 10.99 5.14 -0.60
N ILE A 332 10.91 5.77 -1.76
CA ILE A 332 12.09 6.08 -2.60
C ILE A 332 13.00 7.06 -1.87
N TYR A 333 12.44 8.11 -1.30
CA TYR A 333 13.22 9.13 -0.61
C TYR A 333 13.89 8.58 0.65
N GLU A 334 13.18 7.75 1.41
CA GLU A 334 13.74 7.10 2.59
C GLU A 334 14.88 6.14 2.22
N HIS A 335 14.70 5.35 1.15
CA HIS A 335 15.76 4.47 0.65
C HIS A 335 16.99 5.26 0.17
N ARG A 336 16.76 6.39 -0.51
CA ARG A 336 17.83 7.30 -0.91
C ARG A 336 18.59 7.87 0.29
N LEU A 337 17.89 8.31 1.33
CA LEU A 337 18.53 8.82 2.56
C LEU A 337 19.37 7.75 3.26
N GLU A 338 18.94 6.49 3.19
CA GLU A 338 19.73 5.37 3.71
C GLU A 338 21.00 5.15 2.87
N GLN A 339 20.91 5.24 1.55
CA GLN A 339 22.07 5.07 0.65
C GLN A 339 23.05 6.24 0.72
N ASP A 340 22.56 7.48 0.61
CA ASP A 340 23.40 8.67 0.45
C ASP A 340 23.94 9.19 1.79
N HIS A 341 23.20 8.98 2.89
CA HIS A 341 23.50 9.57 4.20
C HIS A 341 23.60 8.53 5.34
N ALA A 342 23.46 7.23 5.04
CA ALA A 342 23.41 6.17 6.05
C ALA A 342 22.33 6.40 7.15
N VAL A 343 21.27 7.14 6.84
CA VAL A 343 20.18 7.44 7.77
C VAL A 343 19.14 6.32 7.69
N SER A 344 19.15 5.45 8.67
CA SER A 344 18.24 4.29 8.71
C SER A 344 17.62 4.13 10.09
N ASN A 345 16.35 3.75 10.11
CA ASN A 345 15.64 3.36 11.32
C ASN A 345 15.87 1.87 11.70
N ALA A 346 16.79 1.18 11.05
CA ALA A 346 16.98 -0.27 11.20
C ALA A 346 17.37 -0.67 12.65
N ALA A 347 18.13 0.16 13.36
CA ALA A 347 18.48 -0.11 14.75
C ALA A 347 17.25 -0.09 15.66
N GLU A 348 16.37 0.89 15.46
CA GLU A 348 15.11 1.03 16.18
C GLU A 348 14.15 -0.12 15.86
N ASP A 349 14.05 -0.50 14.61
CA ASP A 349 13.23 -1.65 14.20
C ASP A 349 13.72 -2.97 14.85
N ARG A 350 15.03 -3.16 14.96
CA ARG A 350 15.61 -4.29 15.69
C ARG A 350 15.32 -4.24 17.20
N ARG A 351 15.45 -3.06 17.84
CA ARG A 351 15.10 -2.89 19.26
C ARG A 351 13.62 -3.18 19.50
N ARG A 352 12.74 -2.68 18.63
CA ARG A 352 11.31 -2.93 18.67
C ARG A 352 10.98 -4.41 18.52
N ALA A 353 11.57 -5.09 17.53
CA ALA A 353 11.38 -6.51 17.32
C ALA A 353 11.76 -7.33 18.57
N LYS A 354 12.90 -7.01 19.20
CA LYS A 354 13.32 -7.63 20.46
C LYS A 354 12.31 -7.38 21.60
N ARG A 355 11.85 -6.13 21.75
CA ARG A 355 10.89 -5.76 22.79
C ARG A 355 9.53 -6.44 22.58
N VAL A 356 9.05 -6.54 21.34
CA VAL A 356 7.82 -7.25 21.00
C VAL A 356 7.96 -8.74 21.29
N ALA A 357 9.07 -9.38 20.93
CA ALA A 357 9.34 -10.79 21.21
C ALA A 357 9.38 -11.07 22.70
N GLU A 358 10.03 -10.21 23.49
CA GLU A 358 10.08 -10.34 24.95
C GLU A 358 8.70 -10.18 25.59
N LEU A 359 7.91 -9.20 25.18
CA LEU A 359 6.54 -9.03 25.64
C LEU A 359 5.65 -10.22 25.28
N GLN A 360 5.84 -10.83 24.12
CA GLN A 360 5.15 -12.05 23.71
C GLN A 360 5.53 -13.23 24.62
N ARG A 361 6.82 -13.39 24.95
CA ARG A 361 7.32 -14.40 25.86
C ARG A 361 6.73 -14.28 27.27
N ILE A 362 6.75 -13.06 27.82
CA ILE A 362 6.18 -12.75 29.13
C ILE A 362 4.66 -13.02 29.15
N SER A 363 3.96 -12.63 28.08
CA SER A 363 2.53 -12.88 27.94
C SER A 363 2.18 -14.35 27.91
N ALA A 364 2.93 -15.13 27.14
CA ALA A 364 2.74 -16.58 27.04
C ALA A 364 2.96 -17.27 28.41
N GLN A 365 3.98 -16.82 29.18
CA GLN A 365 4.25 -17.34 30.53
C GLN A 365 3.19 -16.94 31.54
N ALA A 366 2.60 -15.76 31.42
CA ALA A 366 1.60 -15.25 32.36
C ALA A 366 0.15 -15.70 32.06
N GLY A 367 -0.08 -16.40 30.93
CA GLY A 367 -1.41 -16.82 30.49
C GLY A 367 -2.40 -15.68 30.23
N ARG A 368 -1.92 -14.46 30.09
CA ARG A 368 -2.74 -13.25 29.92
C ARG A 368 -2.65 -12.71 28.50
N ALA A 369 -3.81 -12.28 27.95
CA ALA A 369 -3.85 -11.57 26.68
C ALA A 369 -3.25 -10.17 26.83
N THR A 370 -2.02 -9.95 26.35
CA THR A 370 -1.33 -8.64 26.36
C THR A 370 -1.59 -7.85 25.07
N SER A 371 -2.67 -8.14 24.36
CA SER A 371 -2.98 -7.56 23.05
C SER A 371 -2.92 -6.02 23.03
N THR A 372 -3.37 -5.37 24.10
CA THR A 372 -3.39 -3.90 24.20
C THR A 372 -2.00 -3.30 24.37
N LEU A 373 -1.14 -3.90 25.21
CA LEU A 373 0.24 -3.45 25.42
C LEU A 373 1.10 -3.68 24.17
N LEU A 374 0.95 -4.84 23.52
CA LEU A 374 1.61 -5.16 22.26
C LEU A 374 1.17 -4.23 21.14
N SER A 375 -0.12 -3.90 21.05
CA SER A 375 -0.63 -2.96 20.05
C SER A 375 -0.14 -1.53 20.30
N SER A 376 -0.02 -1.11 21.56
CA SER A 376 0.54 0.20 21.94
C SER A 376 2.03 0.27 21.66
N ALA A 377 2.81 -0.77 22.01
CA ALA A 377 4.25 -0.83 21.69
C ALA A 377 4.50 -0.83 20.17
N ARG A 378 3.67 -1.54 19.39
CA ARG A 378 3.73 -1.52 17.93
C ARG A 378 3.40 -0.16 17.32
N ARG A 379 2.48 0.62 17.92
CA ARG A 379 2.11 1.96 17.44
C ARG A 379 3.12 3.03 17.82
N ALA A 380 3.67 2.99 19.02
CA ALA A 380 4.56 4.05 19.54
C ALA A 380 5.86 4.20 18.75
N SER A 381 6.29 3.15 18.05
CA SER A 381 7.58 3.06 17.35
C SER A 381 7.45 2.97 15.83
N GLN A 382 6.33 3.43 15.26
CA GLN A 382 6.19 3.41 13.79
C GLN A 382 7.13 4.43 13.14
N ARG A 383 8.07 3.93 12.35
CA ARG A 383 9.03 4.66 11.53
C ARG A 383 8.36 5.79 10.74
N SER A 384 7.25 5.50 10.08
CA SER A 384 6.49 6.47 9.27
C SER A 384 6.11 7.74 10.04
N VAL A 385 5.89 7.65 11.37
CA VAL A 385 5.53 8.83 12.18
C VAL A 385 6.68 9.83 12.25
N LYS A 386 7.89 9.37 12.55
CA LYS A 386 9.07 10.23 12.67
C LYS A 386 9.45 10.81 11.32
N PHE A 387 9.54 9.95 10.31
CA PHE A 387 9.91 10.33 8.95
C PHE A 387 8.92 11.32 8.32
N ILE A 388 7.63 11.04 8.36
CA ILE A 388 6.62 11.92 7.78
C ILE A 388 6.54 13.27 8.50
N ARG A 389 6.68 13.29 9.83
CA ARG A 389 6.74 14.56 10.59
C ARG A 389 7.95 15.40 10.22
N TRP A 390 9.11 14.75 10.16
CA TRP A 390 10.34 15.41 9.74
C TRP A 390 10.22 15.95 8.30
N LEU A 391 9.75 15.14 7.36
CA LEU A 391 9.59 15.55 5.98
C LEU A 391 8.64 16.74 5.83
N ARG A 392 7.49 16.71 6.51
CA ARG A 392 6.56 17.84 6.53
C ARG A 392 7.24 19.12 7.01
N HIS A 393 7.97 19.05 8.11
CA HIS A 393 8.70 20.20 8.63
C HIS A 393 9.75 20.69 7.63
N ALA A 394 10.55 19.79 7.06
CA ALA A 394 11.56 20.13 6.08
C ALA A 394 10.97 20.79 4.81
N LEU A 395 9.82 20.30 4.33
CA LEU A 395 9.09 20.88 3.20
C LEU A 395 8.47 22.24 3.57
N GLN A 396 7.91 22.37 4.79
CA GLN A 396 7.30 23.60 5.27
C GLN A 396 8.32 24.72 5.43
N GLU A 397 9.46 24.42 6.01
CA GLU A 397 10.55 25.37 6.23
C GLU A 397 11.49 25.50 5.02
N ASN A 398 11.17 24.80 3.91
CA ASN A 398 11.98 24.80 2.68
C ASN A 398 13.50 24.53 2.95
N LEU A 399 13.77 23.56 3.82
CA LEU A 399 15.14 23.26 4.27
C LEU A 399 15.97 22.61 3.16
N THR A 400 17.30 22.85 3.20
CA THR A 400 18.26 22.05 2.44
C THR A 400 18.47 20.68 3.08
N GLU A 401 18.91 19.67 2.32
CA GLU A 401 19.24 18.35 2.87
C GLU A 401 20.32 18.44 3.96
N ALA A 402 21.34 19.29 3.76
CA ALA A 402 22.38 19.51 4.75
C ALA A 402 21.85 19.99 6.11
N ALA A 403 20.79 20.79 6.11
CA ALA A 403 20.14 21.26 7.35
C ALA A 403 19.13 20.27 7.92
N ALA A 404 18.46 19.49 7.08
CA ALA A 404 17.37 18.63 7.46
C ALA A 404 17.81 17.21 7.90
N VAL A 405 18.78 16.61 7.21
CA VAL A 405 19.22 15.21 7.44
C VAL A 405 19.77 14.99 8.85
N PRO A 406 20.63 15.87 9.44
CA PRO A 406 21.10 15.69 10.81
C PRO A 406 19.97 15.67 11.84
N ARG A 407 18.88 16.43 11.60
CA ARG A 407 17.69 16.43 12.46
C ARG A 407 16.95 15.09 12.42
N LEU A 408 16.87 14.46 11.24
CA LEU A 408 16.27 13.12 11.10
C LEU A 408 17.10 12.06 11.84
N THR A 409 18.43 12.12 11.70
CA THR A 409 19.35 11.23 12.44
C THR A 409 19.14 11.34 13.94
N THR A 410 19.08 12.57 14.47
CA THR A 410 18.78 12.82 15.88
C THR A 410 17.41 12.28 16.28
N LEU A 411 16.40 12.50 15.44
CA LEU A 411 15.04 12.02 15.69
C LEU A 411 14.95 10.49 15.71
N TYR A 412 15.73 9.78 14.89
CA TYR A 412 15.81 8.33 14.92
C TYR A 412 16.59 7.80 16.14
N ALA A 413 17.58 8.54 16.61
CA ALA A 413 18.37 8.17 17.79
C ALA A 413 17.63 8.45 19.12
N SER A 414 16.67 9.41 19.11
CA SER A 414 15.92 9.79 20.31
C SER A 414 14.79 8.78 20.60
N LEU A 415 15.08 7.82 21.50
CA LEU A 415 14.06 7.06 22.25
C LEU A 415 14.61 6.58 23.58
#